data_ce0b2cb6f33c049d38d4d44eb761e3b6
#
_entry.id   ce0b2cb6f33c049d38d4d44eb761e3b6
#
_cell.length_a   1.000
_cell.length_b   1.000
_cell.length_c   1.000
_cell.angle_alpha   90.00
_cell.angle_beta   90.00
_cell.angle_gamma   90.00
#
_symmetry.space_group_name_H-M   'P 1'
#
loop_
_entity.id
_entity.type
_entity.pdbx_description
1 polymer ?
#
loop_
_entity_poly.entity_id
_entity_poly.type
_entity_poly.pdbx_seq_one_letter_code
_entity_poly.pdbx_strand_id
1 'polypeptide(L)'
;MSKQISIIGVPMYLGVGRRGVDMGPSAIRYANIIERIKSVGHEVKDLGDIEAYNSEDVEVGNLKFKYLREVVAVNTDLAQQVSAIISEGRFPLVLGGDHSIAIGTIAGVSEHYDNLGLIWVDAHADINTHETSSSWNIHGMRLAASL
;
A
#
# COMPACT_ATOMS: atom_id res chain seq x y z
N MET A 1 26.72 -0.40 -0.72
CA MET A 1 26.38 1.02 -0.47
C MET A 1 25.20 1.07 0.51
N SER A 2 25.31 1.89 1.55
CA SER A 2 24.19 2.13 2.47
C SER A 2 23.07 2.88 1.72
N LYS A 3 21.82 2.49 1.98
CA LYS A 3 20.63 3.23 1.51
C LYS A 3 19.94 3.88 2.70
N GLN A 4 19.29 4.99 2.44
CA GLN A 4 18.39 5.62 3.39
C GLN A 4 16.96 5.14 3.08
N ILE A 5 16.32 4.48 4.05
CA ILE A 5 15.01 3.85 3.90
C ILE A 5 14.02 4.59 4.79
N SER A 6 12.85 4.93 4.25
CA SER A 6 11.71 5.40 5.04
C SER A 6 10.63 4.33 5.04
N ILE A 7 10.22 3.92 6.25
CA ILE A 7 9.12 2.99 6.45
C ILE A 7 7.83 3.78 6.64
N ILE A 8 6.78 3.35 5.97
CA ILE A 8 5.41 3.86 6.13
C ILE A 8 4.46 2.68 6.24
N GLY A 9 3.60 2.67 7.24
CA GLY A 9 2.58 1.66 7.41
C GLY A 9 1.24 2.11 6.85
N VAL A 10 0.47 1.17 6.30
CA VAL A 10 -0.88 1.41 5.78
C VAL A 10 -1.79 0.29 6.27
N PRO A 11 -2.45 0.44 7.43
CA PRO A 11 -3.29 -0.60 8.02
C PRO A 11 -4.66 -0.70 7.31
N MET A 12 -4.63 -0.79 5.97
CA MET A 12 -5.82 -0.91 5.12
C MET A 12 -6.37 -2.33 5.12
N TYR A 13 -7.68 -2.49 5.24
CA TYR A 13 -8.38 -3.77 5.06
C TYR A 13 -9.68 -3.65 4.25
N LEU A 14 -10.10 -2.45 3.93
CA LEU A 14 -11.35 -2.20 3.22
C LEU A 14 -11.32 -2.70 1.77
N GLY A 15 -10.14 -2.76 1.16
CA GLY A 15 -9.96 -3.30 -0.19
C GLY A 15 -10.24 -4.80 -0.28
N VAL A 16 -9.93 -5.57 0.77
CA VAL A 16 -10.25 -7.00 0.88
C VAL A 16 -11.57 -7.24 1.63
N GLY A 17 -12.02 -6.27 2.42
CA GLY A 17 -13.21 -6.38 3.27
C GLY A 17 -13.06 -7.39 4.41
N ARG A 18 -11.83 -7.66 4.87
CA ARG A 18 -11.54 -8.62 5.93
C ARG A 18 -10.57 -8.05 6.94
N ARG A 19 -10.99 -7.96 8.20
CA ARG A 19 -10.14 -7.58 9.34
C ARG A 19 -9.02 -8.60 9.61
N GLY A 20 -7.99 -8.13 10.27
CA GLY A 20 -6.80 -8.89 10.64
C GLY A 20 -5.60 -8.55 9.76
N VAL A 21 -5.81 -8.23 8.48
CA VAL A 21 -4.72 -7.78 7.59
C VAL A 21 -4.20 -6.39 7.95
N ASP A 22 -5.04 -5.55 8.55
CA ASP A 22 -4.71 -4.24 9.13
C ASP A 22 -3.65 -4.31 10.24
N MET A 23 -3.46 -5.47 10.86
CA MET A 23 -2.38 -5.70 11.81
C MET A 23 -0.99 -5.82 11.17
N GLY A 24 -0.91 -5.96 9.83
CA GLY A 24 0.33 -6.19 9.09
C GLY A 24 1.46 -5.22 9.43
N PRO A 25 1.27 -3.89 9.35
CA PRO A 25 2.31 -2.92 9.66
C PRO A 25 2.85 -3.07 11.08
N SER A 26 1.97 -3.21 12.06
CA SER A 26 2.34 -3.42 13.47
C SER A 26 3.05 -4.75 13.69
N ALA A 27 2.57 -5.83 13.08
CA ALA A 27 3.17 -7.16 13.20
C ALA A 27 4.59 -7.20 12.63
N ILE A 28 4.82 -6.56 11.48
CA ILE A 28 6.14 -6.49 10.83
C ILE A 28 7.10 -5.63 11.67
N ARG A 29 6.64 -4.53 12.26
CA ARG A 29 7.45 -3.73 13.20
C ARG A 29 7.79 -4.53 14.46
N TYR A 30 6.83 -5.24 15.03
CA TYR A 30 7.04 -6.11 16.18
C TYR A 30 8.05 -7.24 15.88
N ALA A 31 8.10 -7.71 14.63
CA ALA A 31 9.13 -8.66 14.17
C ALA A 31 10.53 -8.02 13.96
N ASN A 32 10.74 -6.80 14.46
CA ASN A 32 12.00 -6.06 14.45
C ASN A 32 12.55 -5.73 13.05
N ILE A 33 11.68 -5.40 12.08
CA ILE A 33 12.11 -5.05 10.72
C ILE A 33 13.15 -3.92 10.72
N ILE A 34 12.97 -2.91 11.57
CA ILE A 34 13.88 -1.75 11.66
C ILE A 34 15.30 -2.19 12.01
N GLU A 35 15.45 -3.00 13.06
CA GLU A 35 16.75 -3.46 13.51
C GLU A 35 17.39 -4.44 12.52
N ARG A 36 16.57 -5.23 11.82
CA ARG A 36 17.04 -6.11 10.74
C ARG A 36 17.61 -5.29 9.57
N ILE A 37 16.94 -4.23 9.15
CA ILE A 37 17.42 -3.35 8.08
C ILE A 37 18.70 -2.63 8.49
N LYS A 38 18.78 -2.12 9.73
CA LYS A 38 19.99 -1.50 10.26
C LYS A 38 21.15 -2.49 10.33
N SER A 39 20.90 -3.74 10.73
CA SER A 39 21.95 -4.76 10.85
C SER A 39 22.63 -5.13 9.52
N VAL A 40 21.95 -4.91 8.40
CA VAL A 40 22.50 -5.08 7.05
C VAL A 40 23.10 -3.78 6.46
N GLY A 41 23.25 -2.75 7.29
CA GLY A 41 24.01 -1.54 6.95
C GLY A 41 23.21 -0.42 6.30
N HIS A 42 21.88 -0.40 6.47
CA HIS A 42 21.04 0.68 5.97
C HIS A 42 20.56 1.61 7.09
N GLU A 43 20.29 2.87 6.75
CA GLU A 43 19.66 3.84 7.64
C GLU A 43 18.13 3.75 7.51
N VAL A 44 17.42 3.75 8.63
CA VAL A 44 15.97 3.63 8.65
C VAL A 44 15.34 4.79 9.42
N LYS A 45 14.30 5.39 8.82
CA LYS A 45 13.38 6.31 9.47
C LYS A 45 11.98 5.72 9.37
N ASP A 46 11.32 5.49 10.50
CA ASP A 46 9.91 5.07 10.55
C ASP A 46 9.02 6.31 10.62
N LEU A 47 8.11 6.46 9.67
CA LEU A 47 7.18 7.58 9.56
C LEU A 47 5.83 7.30 10.24
N GLY A 48 5.66 6.09 10.81
CA GLY A 48 4.38 5.66 11.38
C GLY A 48 3.41 5.15 10.33
N ASP A 49 2.12 5.22 10.66
CA ASP A 49 1.05 4.73 9.81
C ASP A 49 0.24 5.88 9.21
N ILE A 50 -0.22 5.68 7.97
CA ILE A 50 -1.27 6.49 7.36
C ILE A 50 -2.59 6.18 8.08
N GLU A 51 -3.40 7.21 8.27
CA GLU A 51 -4.75 7.04 8.82
C GLU A 51 -5.61 6.22 7.85
N ALA A 52 -6.16 5.11 8.32
CA ALA A 52 -7.04 4.24 7.56
C ALA A 52 -8.42 4.19 8.22
N TYR A 53 -9.45 3.98 7.40
CA TYR A 53 -10.83 3.95 7.85
C TYR A 53 -11.23 2.58 8.38
N ASN A 54 -12.15 2.56 9.35
CA ASN A 54 -12.80 1.35 9.82
C ASN A 54 -14.15 1.16 9.13
N SER A 55 -14.52 -0.09 8.85
CA SER A 55 -15.81 -0.41 8.19
C SER A 55 -17.04 -0.03 9.00
N GLU A 56 -16.88 0.13 10.32
CA GLU A 56 -17.95 0.55 11.21
C GLU A 56 -18.25 2.05 11.12
N ASP A 57 -17.30 2.83 10.64
CA ASP A 57 -17.37 4.29 10.59
C ASP A 57 -17.72 4.81 9.18
N VAL A 58 -17.84 3.92 8.19
CA VAL A 58 -18.03 4.28 6.79
C VAL A 58 -19.09 3.43 6.10
N GLU A 59 -19.68 3.97 5.04
CA GLU A 59 -20.67 3.24 4.23
C GLU A 59 -19.98 2.38 3.16
N VAL A 60 -20.54 1.20 2.89
CA VAL A 60 -20.03 0.30 1.84
C VAL A 60 -20.06 0.96 0.46
N GLY A 61 -21.02 1.85 0.22
CA GLY A 61 -21.19 2.53 -1.06
C GLY A 61 -21.65 1.59 -2.18
N ASN A 62 -21.04 1.72 -3.34
CA ASN A 62 -21.35 0.88 -4.50
C ASN A 62 -20.88 -0.57 -4.28
N LEU A 63 -21.75 -1.54 -4.39
CA LEU A 63 -21.43 -2.95 -4.17
C LEU A 63 -20.41 -3.52 -5.18
N LYS A 64 -20.26 -2.89 -6.36
CA LYS A 64 -19.24 -3.27 -7.35
C LYS A 64 -17.85 -2.67 -7.06
N PHE A 65 -17.79 -1.69 -6.17
CA PHE A 65 -16.59 -0.99 -5.73
C PHE A 65 -16.73 -0.66 -4.24
N LYS A 66 -16.74 -1.70 -3.41
CA LYS A 66 -16.92 -1.52 -1.97
C LYS A 66 -15.86 -0.60 -1.39
N TYR A 67 -16.30 0.38 -0.59
CA TYR A 67 -15.42 1.34 0.09
C TYR A 67 -14.50 2.12 -0.86
N LEU A 68 -14.89 2.32 -2.13
CA LEU A 68 -14.04 2.97 -3.13
C LEU A 68 -13.54 4.33 -2.67
N ARG A 69 -14.40 5.13 -2.04
CA ARG A 69 -14.05 6.48 -1.58
C ARG A 69 -12.91 6.44 -0.56
N GLU A 70 -13.00 5.56 0.41
CA GLU A 70 -12.03 5.40 1.48
C GLU A 70 -10.71 4.80 0.95
N VAL A 71 -10.81 3.79 0.08
CA VAL A 71 -9.64 3.19 -0.58
C VAL A 71 -8.92 4.23 -1.44
N VAL A 72 -9.64 5.06 -2.18
CA VAL A 72 -9.05 6.15 -2.98
C VAL A 72 -8.40 7.19 -2.08
N ALA A 73 -9.05 7.62 -1.00
CA ALA A 73 -8.50 8.61 -0.07
C ALA A 73 -7.16 8.15 0.53
N VAL A 74 -7.10 6.93 1.06
CA VAL A 74 -5.87 6.37 1.63
C VAL A 74 -4.78 6.19 0.57
N ASN A 75 -5.11 5.72 -0.63
CA ASN A 75 -4.12 5.57 -1.70
C ASN A 75 -3.62 6.93 -2.23
N THR A 76 -4.45 7.97 -2.20
CA THR A 76 -4.02 9.33 -2.56
C THR A 76 -3.01 9.88 -1.55
N ASP A 77 -3.28 9.73 -0.25
CA ASP A 77 -2.33 10.12 0.79
C ASP A 77 -1.03 9.30 0.70
N LEU A 78 -1.15 8.00 0.50
CA LEU A 78 0.01 7.12 0.31
C LEU A 78 0.87 7.54 -0.89
N ALA A 79 0.26 7.87 -2.02
CA ALA A 79 0.99 8.33 -3.21
C ALA A 79 1.78 9.61 -2.91
N GLN A 80 1.16 10.59 -2.24
CA GLN A 80 1.82 11.83 -1.84
C GLN A 80 3.02 11.57 -0.91
N GLN A 81 2.86 10.70 0.08
CA GLN A 81 3.92 10.38 1.02
C GLN A 81 5.06 9.57 0.36
N VAL A 82 4.76 8.63 -0.51
CA VAL A 82 5.77 7.89 -1.30
C VAL A 82 6.55 8.85 -2.20
N SER A 83 5.87 9.75 -2.90
CA SER A 83 6.49 10.79 -3.73
C SER A 83 7.41 11.70 -2.90
N ALA A 84 6.98 12.14 -1.73
CA ALA A 84 7.80 12.94 -0.82
C ALA A 84 9.06 12.20 -0.35
N ILE A 85 8.95 10.92 0.02
CA ILE A 85 10.08 10.09 0.42
C ILE A 85 11.14 9.99 -0.70
N ILE A 86 10.68 9.80 -1.95
CA ILE A 86 11.58 9.72 -3.10
C ILE A 86 12.24 11.07 -3.37
N SER A 87 11.50 12.18 -3.24
CA SER A 87 12.02 13.54 -3.37
C SER A 87 13.13 13.85 -2.35
N GLU A 88 13.07 13.24 -1.16
CA GLU A 88 14.12 13.31 -0.13
C GLU A 88 15.35 12.40 -0.46
N GLY A 89 15.34 11.71 -1.58
CA GLY A 89 16.40 10.76 -1.96
C GLY A 89 16.36 9.46 -1.16
N ARG A 90 15.27 9.15 -0.49
CA ARG A 90 15.10 7.96 0.34
C ARG A 90 14.31 6.87 -0.41
N PHE A 91 14.51 5.64 0.01
CA PHE A 91 13.77 4.48 -0.52
C PHE A 91 12.50 4.25 0.31
N PRO A 92 11.31 4.29 -0.29
CA PRO A 92 10.07 3.99 0.42
C PRO A 92 9.92 2.48 0.63
N LEU A 93 9.69 2.07 1.88
CA LEU A 93 9.29 0.72 2.26
C LEU A 93 7.89 0.79 2.85
N VAL A 94 6.89 0.38 2.07
CA VAL A 94 5.49 0.40 2.48
C VAL A 94 5.12 -0.93 3.13
N LEU A 95 4.62 -0.88 4.37
CA LEU A 95 4.12 -2.03 5.10
C LEU A 95 2.59 -2.06 5.00
N GLY A 96 2.04 -3.08 4.40
CA GLY A 96 0.60 -3.23 4.22
C GLY A 96 -0.05 -4.09 5.29
N GLY A 97 -1.22 -3.89 5.36
CA GLY A 97 -2.60 -4.21 5.22
C GLY A 97 -2.92 -5.06 3.99
N ASP A 98 -4.02 -4.76 3.39
CA ASP A 98 -4.37 -5.43 2.15
C ASP A 98 -3.62 -4.84 0.95
N HIS A 99 -3.60 -5.60 -0.12
CA HIS A 99 -2.78 -5.26 -1.28
C HIS A 99 -3.31 -4.08 -2.13
N SER A 100 -4.50 -3.52 -1.85
CA SER A 100 -5.01 -2.34 -2.56
C SER A 100 -4.09 -1.11 -2.45
N ILE A 101 -3.23 -1.08 -1.42
CA ILE A 101 -2.22 -0.04 -1.23
C ILE A 101 -1.15 0.00 -2.33
N ALA A 102 -1.03 -1.05 -3.15
CA ALA A 102 -0.11 -1.05 -4.29
C ALA A 102 -0.44 0.07 -5.28
N ILE A 103 -1.72 0.44 -5.41
CA ILE A 103 -2.18 1.53 -6.30
C ILE A 103 -1.49 2.85 -5.90
N GLY A 104 -1.59 3.26 -4.65
CA GLY A 104 -0.97 4.49 -4.15
C GLY A 104 0.56 4.42 -4.17
N THR A 105 1.13 3.25 -3.85
CA THR A 105 2.58 3.05 -3.90
C THR A 105 3.11 3.24 -5.32
N ILE A 106 2.50 2.60 -6.32
CA ILE A 106 2.90 2.71 -7.74
C ILE A 106 2.69 4.15 -8.23
N ALA A 107 1.55 4.77 -7.91
CA ALA A 107 1.25 6.14 -8.29
C ALA A 107 2.33 7.11 -7.78
N GLY A 108 2.69 7.04 -6.50
CA GLY A 108 3.72 7.92 -5.92
C GLY A 108 5.12 7.68 -6.50
N VAL A 109 5.45 6.43 -6.86
CA VAL A 109 6.74 6.12 -7.54
C VAL A 109 6.74 6.64 -8.97
N SER A 110 5.63 6.50 -9.71
CA SER A 110 5.52 6.89 -11.12
C SER A 110 5.69 8.40 -11.36
N GLU A 111 5.48 9.23 -10.35
CA GLU A 111 5.74 10.68 -10.44
C GLU A 111 7.23 11.02 -10.65
N HIS A 112 8.13 10.08 -10.36
CA HIS A 112 9.58 10.30 -10.40
C HIS A 112 10.32 9.55 -11.53
N TYR A 113 9.64 8.65 -12.24
CA TYR A 113 10.28 7.79 -13.25
C TYR A 113 9.39 7.61 -14.47
N ASP A 114 9.88 8.02 -15.65
CA ASP A 114 9.16 7.90 -16.93
C ASP A 114 9.04 6.45 -17.42
N ASN A 115 9.95 5.58 -17.04
CA ASN A 115 10.00 4.16 -17.45
C ASN A 115 10.09 3.28 -16.21
N LEU A 116 8.95 3.08 -15.54
CA LEU A 116 8.87 2.26 -14.36
C LEU A 116 8.70 0.77 -14.72
N GLY A 117 9.64 -0.08 -14.26
CA GLY A 117 9.46 -1.53 -14.28
C GLY A 117 8.81 -2.01 -12.98
N LEU A 118 7.82 -2.91 -13.09
CA LEU A 118 7.14 -3.50 -11.95
C LEU A 118 7.44 -5.00 -11.86
N ILE A 119 7.87 -5.46 -10.68
CA ILE A 119 7.96 -6.87 -10.33
C ILE A 119 6.84 -7.18 -9.35
N TRP A 120 5.88 -8.01 -9.78
CA TRP A 120 4.74 -8.41 -8.98
C TRP A 120 4.94 -9.81 -8.42
N VAL A 121 5.07 -9.94 -7.10
CA VAL A 121 5.26 -11.23 -6.41
C VAL A 121 4.01 -11.54 -5.60
N ASP A 122 3.10 -12.30 -6.18
CA ASP A 122 1.81 -12.67 -5.62
C ASP A 122 1.38 -14.04 -6.15
N ALA A 123 0.55 -14.76 -5.39
CA ALA A 123 -0.09 -15.99 -5.85
C ALA A 123 -1.19 -15.76 -6.90
N HIS A 124 -1.65 -14.52 -7.05
CA HIS A 124 -2.71 -14.09 -7.96
C HIS A 124 -2.19 -13.01 -8.93
N ALA A 125 -2.85 -12.90 -10.08
CA ALA A 125 -2.46 -11.91 -11.10
C ALA A 125 -2.97 -10.50 -10.81
N ASP A 126 -4.04 -10.35 -10.03
CA ASP A 126 -4.70 -9.09 -9.63
C ASP A 126 -5.11 -8.15 -10.79
N ILE A 127 -5.39 -8.77 -11.93
CA ILE A 127 -5.77 -8.10 -13.19
C ILE A 127 -7.28 -8.08 -13.45
N ASN A 128 -8.09 -8.41 -12.44
CA ASN A 128 -9.53 -8.29 -12.59
C ASN A 128 -9.94 -6.84 -12.80
N THR A 129 -10.97 -6.66 -13.61
CA THR A 129 -11.71 -5.40 -13.74
C THR A 129 -13.02 -5.51 -12.96
N HIS A 130 -13.79 -4.43 -12.89
CA HIS A 130 -15.14 -4.46 -12.33
C HIS A 130 -16.11 -5.40 -13.10
N GLU A 131 -15.78 -5.79 -14.33
CA GLU A 131 -16.56 -6.72 -15.15
C GLU A 131 -16.19 -8.19 -14.86
N THR A 132 -14.93 -8.46 -14.48
CA THR A 132 -14.42 -9.82 -14.31
C THR A 132 -14.32 -10.25 -12.84
N SER A 133 -14.40 -9.31 -11.89
CA SER A 133 -14.30 -9.60 -10.46
C SER A 133 -15.56 -10.28 -9.94
N SER A 134 -15.43 -11.45 -9.35
CA SER A 134 -16.53 -12.17 -8.69
C SER A 134 -16.85 -11.65 -7.28
N SER A 135 -15.87 -11.06 -6.60
CA SER A 135 -16.01 -10.56 -5.22
C SER A 135 -16.35 -9.07 -5.13
N TRP A 136 -16.12 -8.31 -6.21
CA TRP A 136 -16.23 -6.85 -6.27
C TRP A 136 -15.33 -6.11 -5.27
N ASN A 137 -14.32 -6.79 -4.75
CA ASN A 137 -13.33 -6.23 -3.85
C ASN A 137 -12.16 -5.62 -4.64
N ILE A 138 -11.76 -4.41 -4.27
CA ILE A 138 -10.75 -3.63 -5.00
C ILE A 138 -9.37 -4.32 -4.97
N HIS A 139 -9.06 -5.09 -3.92
CA HIS A 139 -7.78 -5.80 -3.82
C HIS A 139 -7.48 -6.76 -4.99
N GLY A 140 -8.48 -7.25 -5.72
CA GLY A 140 -8.28 -8.10 -6.90
C GLY A 140 -8.15 -7.34 -8.21
N MET A 141 -8.25 -6.00 -8.20
CA MET A 141 -8.25 -5.13 -9.39
C MET A 141 -7.03 -4.21 -9.47
N ARG A 142 -6.12 -4.31 -8.54
CA ARG A 142 -5.08 -3.31 -8.29
C ARG A 142 -4.03 -3.21 -9.40
N LEU A 143 -3.63 -4.32 -9.99
CA LEU A 143 -2.71 -4.26 -11.13
C LEU A 143 -3.39 -3.66 -12.35
N ALA A 144 -4.65 -4.05 -12.64
CA ALA A 144 -5.44 -3.45 -13.71
C ALA A 144 -5.68 -1.94 -13.52
N ALA A 145 -5.80 -1.48 -12.25
CA ALA A 145 -5.97 -0.06 -11.95
C ALA A 145 -4.66 0.75 -12.05
N SER A 146 -3.51 0.07 -12.12
CA SER A 146 -2.17 0.70 -12.16
C SER A 146 -1.57 0.72 -13.56
N LEU A 147 -2.20 0.05 -14.53
CA LEU A 147 -1.79 0.00 -15.94
C LEU A 147 -2.53 1.05 -16.77
#